data_60e3658eadb15af3af842bfac519617d
#
_entry.id   60e3658eadb15af3af842bfac519617d
#
_cell.length_a   1.000
_cell.length_b   1.000
_cell.length_c   1.000
_cell.angle_alpha   90.00
_cell.angle_beta   90.00
_cell.angle_gamma   90.00
#
_symmetry.space_group_name_H-M   'P 1'
#
loop_
_entity.id
_entity.type
_entity.pdbx_description
1 polymer ?
#
loop_
_entity_poly.entity_id
_entity_poly.type
_entity_poly.pdbx_seq_one_letter_code
_entity_poly.pdbx_strand_id
1 'polypeptide(L)'
;LKEVIIVNEFNEYVREVFSAAGDIVIKSMMGGYLVYLNGKLIGDIGDNELFLKRTPTSDRLLADSELCYPYEGSKTLMHVFDRFEDTALVLELLDGMYTELPEKKPAKTR
;
A
#
# COMPACT_ATOMS: atom_id res chain seq x y z
N LEU A 1 -24.70 25.73 -2.05
CA LEU A 1 -23.71 25.43 -1.13
C LEU A 1 -22.80 24.36 -1.64
N LYS A 2 -21.54 24.56 -1.38
CA LYS A 2 -20.64 23.67 -1.90
C LYS A 2 -20.25 22.65 -0.92
N GLU A 3 -20.18 21.48 -1.36
CA GLU A 3 -19.76 20.41 -0.56
C GLU A 3 -18.30 20.51 -0.29
N VAL A 4 -17.87 20.26 0.89
CA VAL A 4 -16.47 20.27 1.20
C VAL A 4 -15.94 18.86 1.07
N ILE A 5 -15.01 18.67 0.17
CA ILE A 5 -14.44 17.37 -0.02
C ILE A 5 -13.04 17.41 0.52
N ILE A 6 -12.79 16.58 1.51
CA ILE A 6 -11.50 16.52 2.11
C ILE A 6 -10.66 15.53 1.33
N VAL A 7 -9.61 16.04 0.71
CA VAL A 7 -8.75 15.21 -0.08
C VAL A 7 -7.43 15.05 0.64
N ASN A 8 -7.03 13.83 0.86
CA ASN A 8 -5.73 13.57 1.45
C ASN A 8 -4.73 13.58 0.30
N GLU A 9 -3.89 14.60 0.27
CA GLU A 9 -2.97 14.76 -0.85
C GLU A 9 -1.96 13.65 -0.93
N PHE A 10 -1.52 13.13 0.21
CA PHE A 10 -0.58 12.03 0.19
C PHE A 10 -1.22 10.79 -0.44
N ASN A 11 -2.46 10.52 -0.07
CA ASN A 11 -3.16 9.35 -0.62
C ASN A 11 -3.34 9.48 -2.13
N GLU A 12 -3.66 10.70 -2.60
CA GLU A 12 -3.81 10.90 -4.03
C GLU A 12 -2.48 10.72 -4.75
N TYR A 13 -1.40 11.14 -4.13
CA TYR A 13 -0.08 10.97 -4.72
C TYR A 13 0.25 9.48 -4.83
N VAL A 14 -0.01 8.72 -3.77
CA VAL A 14 0.22 7.28 -3.80
C VAL A 14 -0.60 6.64 -4.91
N ARG A 15 -1.88 7.01 -4.99
CA ARG A 15 -2.74 6.43 -6.00
C ARG A 15 -2.22 6.73 -7.40
N GLU A 16 -1.82 7.97 -7.61
CA GLU A 16 -1.36 8.38 -8.92
C GLU A 16 -0.11 7.63 -9.31
N VAL A 17 0.86 7.55 -8.42
CA VAL A 17 2.12 6.89 -8.72
C VAL A 17 1.90 5.39 -8.94
N PHE A 18 1.12 4.77 -8.08
CA PHE A 18 0.95 3.31 -8.14
C PHE A 18 -0.02 2.88 -9.23
N SER A 19 -0.81 3.80 -9.77
CA SER A 19 -1.77 3.42 -10.80
C SER A 19 -1.10 2.93 -12.08
N ALA A 20 0.18 3.20 -12.25
CA ALA A 20 0.90 2.66 -13.39
C ALA A 20 0.95 1.13 -13.34
N ALA A 21 0.80 0.53 -12.16
CA ALA A 21 0.85 -0.91 -12.03
C ALA A 21 -0.53 -1.56 -12.09
N GLY A 22 -1.60 -0.79 -11.93
CA GLY A 22 -2.95 -1.36 -11.97
C GLY A 22 -3.92 -0.48 -11.22
N ASP A 23 -5.07 -1.05 -10.90
CA ASP A 23 -6.13 -0.31 -10.26
C ASP A 23 -5.83 -0.18 -8.77
N ILE A 24 -5.78 1.04 -8.29
CA ILE A 24 -5.47 1.32 -6.89
C ILE A 24 -6.72 1.82 -6.18
N VAL A 25 -7.06 1.17 -5.08
CA VAL A 25 -8.18 1.60 -4.25
C VAL A 25 -7.62 1.83 -2.85
N ILE A 26 -7.94 2.97 -2.28
CA ILE A 26 -7.50 3.32 -0.94
C ILE A 26 -8.74 3.49 -0.07
N LYS A 27 -8.84 2.70 0.98
CA LYS A 27 -10.01 2.71 1.85
C LYS A 27 -9.64 3.15 3.24
N SER A 28 -10.46 3.97 3.85
CA SER A 28 -10.17 4.39 5.21
C SER A 28 -10.40 3.24 6.18
N MET A 29 -9.62 3.22 7.25
CA MET A 29 -9.74 2.21 8.27
C MET A 29 -9.16 2.75 9.56
N MET A 30 -9.98 2.88 10.58
CA MET A 30 -9.56 3.21 11.93
C MET A 30 -8.26 3.99 12.05
N GLY A 31 -8.31 5.23 11.65
CA GLY A 31 -7.16 6.10 11.83
C GLY A 31 -6.13 6.06 10.72
N GLY A 32 -6.34 5.23 9.72
CA GLY A 32 -5.42 5.18 8.60
C GLY A 32 -6.13 4.72 7.37
N TYR A 33 -5.39 4.11 6.46
CA TYR A 33 -5.98 3.65 5.20
C TYR A 33 -5.35 2.35 4.77
N LEU A 34 -6.10 1.59 3.99
CA LEU A 34 -5.61 0.37 3.37
C LEU A 34 -5.48 0.60 1.88
N VAL A 35 -4.41 0.08 1.30
CA VAL A 35 -4.12 0.26 -0.13
C VAL A 35 -4.25 -1.08 -0.83
N TYR A 36 -5.07 -1.11 -1.87
CA TYR A 36 -5.29 -2.32 -2.65
C TYR A 36 -4.82 -2.12 -4.08
N LEU A 37 -4.20 -3.14 -4.64
CA LEU A 37 -3.80 -3.16 -6.04
C LEU A 37 -4.58 -4.27 -6.72
N ASN A 38 -5.44 -3.92 -7.66
CA ASN A 38 -6.28 -4.90 -8.35
C ASN A 38 -6.97 -5.84 -7.37
N GLY A 39 -7.43 -5.27 -6.26
CA GLY A 39 -8.17 -6.02 -5.27
C GLY A 39 -7.35 -6.72 -4.20
N LYS A 40 -6.04 -6.73 -4.31
CA LYS A 40 -5.20 -7.36 -3.28
C LYS A 40 -4.63 -6.30 -2.35
N LEU A 41 -4.68 -6.56 -1.07
CA LEU A 41 -4.16 -5.62 -0.09
C LEU A 41 -2.64 -5.62 -0.14
N ILE A 42 -2.04 -4.48 -0.44
CA ILE A 42 -0.59 -4.40 -0.55
C ILE A 42 0.04 -3.57 0.57
N GLY A 43 -0.73 -2.77 1.26
CA GLY A 43 -0.11 -1.96 2.30
C GLY A 43 -1.09 -1.07 3.03
N ASP A 44 -0.53 -0.24 3.91
CA ASP A 44 -1.27 0.66 4.77
C ASP A 44 -0.71 2.06 4.63
N ILE A 45 -1.53 3.05 4.91
CA ILE A 45 -1.08 4.42 4.99
C ILE A 45 -1.46 4.94 6.38
N GLY A 46 -0.51 5.58 7.05
CA GLY A 46 -0.77 6.21 8.32
C GLY A 46 0.15 7.41 8.47
N ASP A 47 -0.39 8.53 8.94
CA ASP A 47 0.39 9.75 9.17
C ASP A 47 1.24 10.13 7.97
N ASN A 48 0.65 10.03 6.78
CA ASN A 48 1.32 10.39 5.53
C ASN A 48 2.57 9.56 5.28
N GLU A 49 2.55 8.30 5.70
CA GLU A 49 3.59 7.36 5.38
C GLU A 49 2.95 6.13 4.76
N LEU A 50 3.66 5.53 3.81
CA LEU A 50 3.17 4.32 3.17
C LEU A 50 3.99 3.14 3.67
N PHE A 51 3.27 2.09 4.06
CA PHE A 51 3.89 0.85 4.52
C PHE A 51 3.47 -0.25 3.58
N LEU A 52 4.43 -0.99 3.06
CA LEU A 52 4.13 -2.08 2.12
C LEU A 52 4.37 -3.42 2.78
N LYS A 53 3.54 -4.37 2.43
CA LYS A 53 3.63 -5.70 3.01
C LYS A 53 4.94 -6.36 2.61
N ARG A 54 5.39 -7.26 3.44
CA ARG A 54 6.61 -8.00 3.14
C ARG A 54 6.27 -9.17 2.24
N THR A 55 7.01 -9.29 1.17
CA THR A 55 6.93 -10.42 0.25
C THR A 55 8.35 -10.69 -0.20
N PRO A 56 8.63 -11.80 -0.85
CA PRO A 56 9.98 -12.02 -1.36
C PRO A 56 10.47 -10.86 -2.22
N THR A 57 9.59 -10.32 -3.08
CA THR A 57 10.00 -9.21 -3.93
C THR A 57 10.26 -7.95 -3.11
N SER A 58 9.34 -7.59 -2.20
CA SER A 58 9.55 -6.37 -1.45
C SER A 58 10.75 -6.51 -0.51
N ASP A 59 10.97 -7.69 0.07
CA ASP A 59 12.13 -7.88 0.90
C ASP A 59 13.43 -7.72 0.11
N ARG A 60 13.43 -8.16 -1.13
CA ARG A 60 14.62 -8.05 -1.98
C ARG A 60 14.82 -6.62 -2.46
N LEU A 61 13.79 -6.01 -2.97
CA LEU A 61 13.93 -4.68 -3.56
C LEU A 61 14.02 -3.58 -2.53
N LEU A 62 13.46 -3.79 -1.36
CA LEU A 62 13.47 -2.79 -0.30
C LEU A 62 14.33 -3.24 0.88
N ALA A 63 15.41 -3.95 0.56
CA ALA A 63 16.26 -4.50 1.63
C ALA A 63 16.81 -3.43 2.55
N ASP A 64 16.99 -2.22 2.03
CA ASP A 64 17.54 -1.14 2.84
C ASP A 64 16.48 -0.31 3.52
N SER A 65 15.21 -0.62 3.33
CA SER A 65 14.18 0.22 3.91
C SER A 65 13.99 -0.13 5.38
N GLU A 66 13.42 0.82 6.10
CA GLU A 66 13.10 0.60 7.48
C GLU A 66 11.90 -0.33 7.58
N LEU A 67 11.91 -1.21 8.55
CA LEU A 67 10.75 -2.05 8.84
C LEU A 67 10.12 -1.52 10.12
N CYS A 68 8.83 -1.38 10.12
CA CYS A 68 8.15 -0.97 11.33
C CYS A 68 6.72 -1.45 11.31
N TYR A 69 6.06 -1.30 12.47
CA TYR A 69 4.66 -1.63 12.54
C TYR A 69 3.87 -0.41 12.10
N PRO A 70 2.91 -0.55 11.21
CA PRO A 70 2.23 0.61 10.63
C PRO A 70 1.35 1.37 11.61
N TYR A 71 0.95 0.73 12.71
CA TYR A 71 0.17 1.41 13.74
C TYR A 71 0.35 0.67 15.04
N GLU A 72 -0.02 1.34 16.12
CA GLU A 72 0.14 0.77 17.43
C GLU A 72 -0.75 -0.44 17.56
N GLY A 73 -0.21 -1.53 18.06
CA GLY A 73 -0.96 -2.76 18.19
C GLY A 73 -0.85 -3.70 17.00
N SER A 74 -0.25 -3.22 15.91
CA SER A 74 -0.06 -4.08 14.75
C SER A 74 0.95 -5.16 15.08
N LYS A 75 0.74 -6.34 14.56
CA LYS A 75 1.65 -7.45 14.78
C LYS A 75 2.43 -7.80 13.54
N THR A 76 2.33 -7.00 12.50
CA THR A 76 2.97 -7.29 11.22
C THR A 76 3.95 -6.19 10.88
N LEU A 77 5.21 -6.54 10.72
CA LEU A 77 6.21 -5.58 10.28
C LEU A 77 6.03 -5.33 8.79
N MET A 78 6.22 -4.09 8.38
CA MET A 78 6.06 -3.71 7.00
C MET A 78 7.20 -2.79 6.61
N HIS A 79 7.43 -2.67 5.32
CA HIS A 79 8.47 -1.79 4.79
C HIS A 79 7.94 -0.37 4.68
N VAL A 80 8.70 0.59 5.20
CA VAL A 80 8.38 1.99 4.97
C VAL A 80 8.84 2.33 3.57
N PHE A 81 7.95 2.85 2.74
CA PHE A 81 8.27 3.12 1.35
C PHE A 81 8.17 4.60 1.04
N ASP A 82 9.23 5.17 0.50
CA ASP A 82 9.23 6.58 0.13
C ASP A 82 9.89 6.84 -1.21
N ARG A 83 10.12 5.81 -2.02
CA ARG A 83 10.81 5.99 -3.29
C ARG A 83 9.83 6.07 -4.44
N PHE A 84 8.91 7.03 -4.33
CA PHE A 84 7.83 7.15 -5.30
C PHE A 84 8.31 7.61 -6.67
N GLU A 85 9.46 8.24 -6.74
CA GLU A 85 9.93 8.77 -8.01
C GLU A 85 10.67 7.75 -8.84
N ASP A 86 10.98 6.61 -8.26
CA ASP A 86 11.70 5.56 -8.97
C ASP A 86 10.67 4.69 -9.68
N THR A 87 10.27 5.12 -10.86
CA THR A 87 9.19 4.45 -11.58
C THR A 87 9.49 2.99 -11.87
N ALA A 88 10.70 2.69 -12.29
CA ALA A 88 11.03 1.30 -12.58
C ALA A 88 10.94 0.45 -11.35
N LEU A 89 11.38 0.97 -10.19
CA LEU A 89 11.29 0.24 -8.95
C LEU A 89 9.83 0.01 -8.58
N VAL A 90 8.99 1.04 -8.70
CA VAL A 90 7.59 0.92 -8.35
C VAL A 90 6.93 -0.19 -9.17
N LEU A 91 7.19 -0.21 -10.47
CA LEU A 91 6.55 -1.21 -11.31
C LEU A 91 7.03 -2.61 -10.99
N GLU A 92 8.32 -2.78 -10.84
CA GLU A 92 8.85 -4.10 -10.53
C GLU A 92 8.36 -4.57 -9.17
N LEU A 93 8.35 -3.67 -8.20
CA LEU A 93 7.94 -3.98 -6.85
C LEU A 93 6.48 -4.41 -6.80
N LEU A 94 5.59 -3.60 -7.37
CA LEU A 94 4.18 -3.89 -7.28
C LEU A 94 3.80 -5.12 -8.08
N ASP A 95 4.46 -5.31 -9.23
CA ASP A 95 4.18 -6.47 -10.04
C ASP A 95 4.56 -7.76 -9.28
N GLY A 96 5.73 -7.77 -8.67
CA GLY A 96 6.15 -8.94 -7.91
C GLY A 96 5.32 -9.16 -6.68
N MET A 97 5.00 -8.08 -5.95
CA MET A 97 4.17 -8.22 -4.76
C MET A 97 2.81 -8.77 -5.12
N TYR A 98 2.25 -8.31 -6.24
CA TYR A 98 0.91 -8.74 -6.61
C TYR A 98 0.87 -10.25 -6.81
N THR A 99 1.87 -10.81 -7.47
CA THR A 99 1.86 -12.24 -7.71
C THR A 99 2.13 -13.03 -6.44
N GLU A 100 2.81 -12.43 -5.46
CA GLU A 100 3.20 -13.14 -4.26
C GLU A 100 2.19 -13.04 -3.13
N LEU A 101 1.31 -12.05 -3.17
CA LEU A 101 0.32 -11.89 -2.12
C LEU A 101 -0.90 -12.76 -2.40
N PRO A 102 -1.56 -13.22 -1.34
CA PRO A 102 -2.73 -14.06 -1.55
C PRO A 102 -3.87 -13.24 -2.07
N GLU A 103 -4.75 -13.87 -2.80
CA GLU A 103 -5.93 -13.20 -3.24
C GLU A 103 -6.79 -12.86 -2.08
N LYS A 104 -7.52 -11.73 -2.22
CA LYS A 104 -8.43 -11.37 -1.19
C LYS A 104 -9.46 -12.47 -1.08
N LYS A 105 -9.59 -13.04 0.09
CA LYS A 105 -10.55 -14.08 0.25
C LYS A 105 -11.92 -13.53 0.20
N PRO A 106 -12.84 -14.16 -0.46
CA PRO A 106 -14.22 -13.74 -0.42
C PRO A 106 -14.77 -13.91 0.97
N ALA A 107 -15.82 -13.21 1.24
CA ALA A 107 -16.45 -13.35 2.52
C ALA A 107 -16.75 -14.81 2.74
N LYS A 108 -16.54 -15.24 3.97
CA LYS A 108 -16.74 -16.56 4.24
C LYS A 108 -18.11 -16.88 4.05
N THR A 109 -18.35 -17.83 3.30
CA THR A 109 -19.68 -18.23 3.20
C THR A 109 -19.67 -19.50 3.82
N ARG A 110 -20.53 -19.73 4.33
CA ARG A 110 -20.48 -20.91 4.93
C ARG A 110 -21.58 -21.39 5.20
#